data_8fc096e0a317541423b4a7863c56a895
#
_entry.id   8fc096e0a317541423b4a7863c56a895
#
_cell.length_a   1.000
_cell.length_b   1.000
_cell.length_c   1.000
_cell.angle_alpha   90.00
_cell.angle_beta   90.00
_cell.angle_gamma   90.00
#
_symmetry.space_group_name_H-M   'P 1'
#
loop_
_entity.id
_entity.type
_entity.pdbx_description
1 polymer ?
#
loop_
_entity_poly.entity_id
_entity_poly.type
_entity_poly.pdbx_seq_one_letter_code
_entity_poly.pdbx_strand_id
1 'polypeptide(L)' 'MKYIYLGRDIMNKKILTDREQEVFELLVLNKTTSEIASFLGISEKTVRNHISNTIQKLGVKGRAQAVVELIKLGEITI' A
#
# COMPACT_ATOMS: atom_id res chain seq x y z
N MET A 1 18.79 6.44 13.26
CA MET A 1 17.98 6.49 13.63
C MET A 1 17.68 6.47 14.09
N LYS A 2 17.85 6.25 14.13
CA LYS A 2 17.18 6.12 14.60
C LYS A 2 16.54 5.95 14.89
N TYR A 3 16.59 5.65 14.57
CA TYR A 3 15.60 5.32 15.01
C TYR A 3 15.49 4.67 15.23
N ILE A 4 15.63 4.44 15.15
CA ILE A 4 15.14 3.81 15.49
C ILE A 4 15.07 3.17 15.88
N TYR A 5 15.21 2.75 15.92
CA TYR A 5 14.68 2.30 16.46
C TYR A 5 14.34 1.98 16.91
N LEU A 6 14.69 1.72 17.14
CA LEU A 6 14.00 1.30 17.57
C LEU A 6 13.35 1.11 17.61
N GLY A 7 12.93 0.95 17.53
CA GLY A 7 12.09 0.65 17.42
C GLY A 7 11.69 0.12 16.90
N ARG A 8 11.57 -0.45 16.15
CA ARG A 8 11.04 -1.02 15.53
C ARG A 8 10.73 -2.06 15.77
N ASP A 9 10.84 -2.79 15.91
CA ASP A 9 10.41 -3.75 16.02
C ASP A 9 9.62 -4.23 16.54
N ILE A 10 9.75 -4.44 17.09
CA ILE A 10 8.83 -4.97 17.65
C ILE A 10 7.62 -4.61 17.29
N MET A 11 7.58 -3.70 17.00
CA MET A 11 6.58 -3.24 16.59
C MET A 11 6.49 -3.30 15.25
N ASN A 12 6.75 -4.19 14.60
CA ASN A 12 6.70 -4.37 13.26
C ASN A 12 5.38 -4.59 12.70
N LYS A 13 4.38 -3.94 13.14
CA LYS A 13 3.09 -4.03 12.57
C LYS A 13 3.09 -3.31 11.26
N LYS A 14 2.62 -3.95 10.23
CA LYS A 14 2.43 -3.32 8.94
C LYS A 14 1.30 -2.30 9.06
N ILE A 15 1.42 -1.21 8.32
CA ILE A 15 0.35 -0.23 8.20
C ILE A 15 -0.76 -0.79 7.31
N LEU A 16 -0.39 -1.52 6.27
CA LEU A 16 -1.35 -2.03 5.30
C LEU A 16 -1.95 -3.35 5.74
N THR A 17 -3.22 -3.55 5.42
CA THR A 17 -3.80 -4.88 5.46
C THR A 17 -3.18 -5.71 4.33
N ASP A 18 -3.33 -7.02 4.39
CA ASP A 18 -2.80 -7.90 3.36
C ASP A 18 -3.38 -7.54 1.99
N ARG A 19 -4.68 -7.25 1.93
CA ARG A 19 -5.31 -6.92 0.66
C ARG A 19 -4.84 -5.57 0.12
N GLU A 20 -4.65 -4.60 1.01
CA GLU A 20 -4.10 -3.30 0.60
C GLU A 20 -2.69 -3.48 0.03
N GLN A 21 -1.90 -4.33 0.66
CA GLN A 21 -0.57 -4.60 0.17
C GLN A 21 -0.59 -5.23 -1.23
N GLU A 22 -1.47 -6.21 -1.43
CA GLU A 22 -1.61 -6.85 -2.75
C GLU A 22 -1.98 -5.83 -3.83
N VAL A 23 -2.92 -4.94 -3.50
CA VAL A 23 -3.34 -3.91 -4.45
C VAL A 23 -2.16 -3.01 -4.83
N PHE A 24 -1.41 -2.55 -3.84
CA PHE A 24 -0.30 -1.63 -4.13
C PHE A 24 0.87 -2.33 -4.82
N GLU A 25 1.10 -3.60 -4.53
CA GLU A 25 2.11 -4.36 -5.26
C GLU A 25 1.78 -4.44 -6.75
N LEU A 26 0.49 -4.57 -7.08
CA LEU A 26 0.07 -4.58 -8.48
C LEU A 26 0.11 -3.19 -9.10
N LEU A 27 -0.21 -2.15 -8.33
CA LEU A 27 -0.09 -0.77 -8.81
C LEU A 27 1.36 -0.44 -9.18
N VAL A 28 2.31 -0.90 -8.38
CA VAL A 28 3.72 -0.68 -8.68
C VAL A 28 4.12 -1.33 -9.98
N LEU A 29 3.45 -2.42 -10.36
CA LEU A 29 3.68 -3.09 -11.64
C LEU A 29 2.88 -2.44 -12.76
N ASN A 30 2.32 -1.27 -12.50
CA ASN A 30 1.59 -0.48 -13.49
C ASN A 30 0.30 -1.15 -13.97
N LYS A 31 -0.34 -1.91 -13.11
CA LYS A 31 -1.63 -2.50 -13.43
C LYS A 31 -2.74 -1.49 -13.19
N THR A 32 -3.78 -1.56 -14.03
CA THR A 32 -4.95 -0.69 -13.87
C THR A 32 -5.85 -1.23 -12.76
N THR A 33 -6.79 -0.40 -12.28
CA THR A 33 -7.75 -0.87 -11.27
C THR A 33 -8.59 -2.03 -11.81
N SER A 34 -8.90 -2.00 -13.10
CA SER A 34 -9.66 -3.09 -13.73
C SER A 34 -8.85 -4.39 -13.71
N GLU A 35 -7.58 -4.31 -14.06
CA GLU A 35 -6.70 -5.48 -14.04
C GLU A 35 -6.52 -6.03 -12.64
N ILE A 36 -6.33 -5.15 -11.67
CA ILE A 36 -6.17 -5.55 -10.28
C ILE A 36 -7.44 -6.24 -9.78
N ALA A 37 -8.60 -5.67 -10.09
CA ALA A 37 -9.87 -6.23 -9.69
C ALA A 37 -10.04 -7.63 -10.24
N SER A 38 -9.74 -7.81 -11.53
CA SER A 38 -9.82 -9.09 -12.19
C SER A 38 -8.86 -10.10 -11.57
N PHE A 39 -7.63 -9.68 -11.34
CA PHE A 39 -6.60 -10.56 -10.79
C PHE A 39 -6.95 -11.03 -9.37
N LEU A 40 -7.46 -10.12 -8.54
CA LEU A 40 -7.76 -10.43 -7.15
C LEU A 40 -9.18 -10.99 -6.95
N GLY A 41 -10.01 -10.97 -8.00
CA GLY A 41 -11.38 -11.49 -7.89
C GLY A 41 -12.28 -10.60 -7.06
N ILE A 42 -12.09 -9.27 -7.11
CA ILE A 42 -12.91 -8.31 -6.39
C ILE A 42 -13.37 -7.23 -7.36
N SER A 43 -14.27 -6.36 -6.94
CA SER A 43 -14.77 -5.30 -7.81
C SER A 43 -13.76 -4.16 -7.91
N GLU A 44 -13.87 -3.38 -8.98
CA GLU A 44 -13.04 -2.19 -9.11
C GLU A 44 -13.32 -1.19 -7.99
N LYS A 45 -14.57 -1.10 -7.56
CA LYS A 45 -14.92 -0.23 -6.44
C LYS A 45 -14.15 -0.64 -5.19
N THR A 46 -14.05 -1.93 -4.93
CA THR A 46 -13.32 -2.44 -3.77
C THR A 46 -11.82 -2.11 -3.90
N VAL A 47 -11.27 -2.24 -5.12
CA VAL A 47 -9.87 -1.87 -5.36
C VAL A 47 -9.68 -0.38 -5.03
N ARG A 48 -10.56 0.48 -5.54
CA ARG A 48 -10.46 1.92 -5.28
C ARG A 48 -10.59 2.24 -3.80
N ASN A 49 -11.45 1.49 -3.09
CA ASN A 49 -11.59 1.68 -1.65
C ASN A 49 -10.30 1.34 -0.91
N HIS A 50 -9.64 0.26 -1.30
CA HIS A 50 -8.37 -0.11 -0.69
C HIS A 50 -7.32 0.97 -0.94
N ILE A 51 -7.29 1.53 -2.15
CA ILE A 51 -6.36 2.60 -2.49
C ILE A 51 -6.65 3.85 -1.65
N SER A 52 -7.91 4.26 -1.58
CA SER A 52 -8.31 5.45 -0.82
C SER A 52 -8.00 5.29 0.66
N ASN A 53 -8.28 4.13 1.21
CA ASN A 53 -8.02 3.87 2.63
C ASN A 53 -6.52 3.96 2.93
N THR A 54 -5.71 3.44 2.04
CA THR A 54 -4.27 3.50 2.19
C THR A 54 -3.76 4.94 2.15
N ILE A 55 -4.26 5.70 1.18
CA ILE A 55 -3.90 7.12 1.06
C ILE A 55 -4.23 7.87 2.35
N GLN A 56 -5.40 7.60 2.91
CA GLN A 56 -5.81 8.23 4.17
C GLN A 56 -4.92 7.80 5.33
N LYS A 57 -4.61 6.53 5.42
CA LYS A 57 -3.75 6.02 6.49
C LYS A 57 -2.38 6.67 6.47
N LEU A 58 -1.85 6.89 5.28
CA LEU A 58 -0.50 7.44 5.14
C LEU A 58 -0.49 8.96 5.22
N GLY A 59 -1.65 9.60 5.13
CA GLY A 59 -1.73 11.06 5.18
C GLY A 59 -1.11 11.73 3.97
N VAL A 60 -1.12 11.07 2.83
CA VAL A 60 -0.54 11.60 1.60
C VAL A 60 -1.64 12.06 0.65
N LYS A 61 -1.28 12.72 -0.43
CA LYS A 61 -2.26 13.37 -1.30
C LYS A 61 -2.77 12.48 -2.42
N GLY A 62 -2.07 11.44 -2.77
CA GLY A 62 -2.50 10.60 -3.86
C GLY A 62 -1.73 9.32 -3.91
N ARG A 63 -2.06 8.47 -4.91
CA ARG A 63 -1.47 7.14 -4.97
C ARG A 63 0.02 7.14 -5.29
N ALA A 64 0.49 8.10 -6.05
CA ALA A 64 1.92 8.16 -6.34
C ALA A 64 2.73 8.41 -5.07
N GLN A 65 2.27 9.35 -4.24
CA GLN A 65 2.93 9.61 -2.97
C GLN A 65 2.80 8.42 -2.03
N ALA A 66 1.66 7.72 -2.08
CA ALA A 66 1.47 6.53 -1.27
C ALA A 66 2.50 5.46 -1.62
N VAL A 67 2.72 5.24 -2.92
CA VAL A 67 3.71 4.26 -3.37
C VAL A 67 5.11 4.62 -2.84
N VAL A 68 5.50 5.88 -2.99
CA VAL A 68 6.81 6.32 -2.51
C VAL A 68 6.94 6.09 -1.00
N GLU A 69 5.91 6.45 -0.26
CA GLU A 69 5.93 6.30 1.19
C GLU A 69 6.03 4.84 1.60
N LEU A 70 5.27 3.97 0.92
CA LEU A 70 5.28 2.54 1.24
C LEU A 70 6.63 1.90 0.94
N ILE A 71 7.31 2.36 -0.12
CA ILE A 71 8.65 1.89 -0.42
C ILE A 71 9.62 2.33 0.68
N LYS A 72 9.51 3.59 1.11
CA LYS A 72 10.36 4.10 2.19
C LYS A 72 10.17 3.32 3.49
N LEU A 73 8.93 2.91 3.76
CA LEU A 73 8.62 2.16 4.97
C LEU A 73 8.95 0.68 4.84
N GLY A 74 9.34 0.24 3.65
CA GLY A 74 9.66 -1.17 3.41
C GLY A 74 8.44 -2.07 3.33
N GLU A 75 7.24 -1.51 3.15
CA GLU A 75 6.03 -2.32 3.09
C GLU A 75 5.77 -2.88 1.71
N ILE A 76 6.32 -2.25 0.68
CA ILE A 76 6.33 -2.81 -0.67
C ILE A 76 7.71 -2.60 -1.25
N THR A 77 8.03 -3.42 -2.25
CA THR A 77 9.32 -3.31 -2.95
C THR A 77 9.05 -3.15 -4.43
N ILE A 78 10.04 -2.64 -5.13
CA ILE A 78 9.95 -2.51 -6.57
C ILE A 78 10.66 -3.66 -7.24
#